data_3c6bf49ddd4dcd63048e593d7b1e22ad
#
_entry.id   3c6bf49ddd4dcd63048e593d7b1e22ad
#
_cell.length_a   1.000
_cell.length_b   1.000
_cell.length_c   1.000
_cell.angle_alpha   90.00
_cell.angle_beta   90.00
_cell.angle_gamma   90.00
#
_symmetry.space_group_name_H-M   'P 1'
#
loop_
_entity.id
_entity.type
_entity.pdbx_description
1 polymer ?
#
loop_
_entity_poly.entity_id
_entity_poly.type
_entity_poly.pdbx_seq_one_letter_code
_entity_poly.pdbx_strand_id
1 'polypeptide(L)'
;PEWLELREAPDGAARAHELIDPLRIRLANLPGRSSDGLVIHDLGCGTGSMGRWLAPRLDGPQHWILHDRDPYLLHFAAVASPRAAADGSRVTVETRRGDVARLTPDALAGASLVTASALLDVLTQEEIEALADACTGAGCPALLTLSVVGKVELTPSDPLDAELAEAFNAHQRRTELLGPDAITVACEAFSARGATVRVHPSPWQLGPADSALTAQWLRGWVGAAVEQCPELREPAERYLRERLAACEAGELRVVVHHSDLLALTRPMDGAES
;
A
#
# COMPACT_ATOMS: atom_id res chain seq x y z
N PRO A 1 -11.85 10.31 4.24
CA PRO A 1 -11.98 9.43 5.42
C PRO A 1 -12.91 8.23 5.16
N GLU A 2 -14.10 8.44 4.59
CA GLU A 2 -15.07 7.36 4.33
C GLU A 2 -14.51 6.26 3.41
N TRP A 3 -13.83 6.65 2.34
CA TRP A 3 -13.16 5.71 1.43
C TRP A 3 -12.13 4.85 2.16
N LEU A 4 -11.28 5.46 2.99
CA LEU A 4 -10.25 4.76 3.76
C LEU A 4 -10.87 3.82 4.80
N GLU A 5 -11.96 4.22 5.41
CA GLU A 5 -12.70 3.39 6.37
C GLU A 5 -13.32 2.16 5.69
N LEU A 6 -13.95 2.36 4.52
CA LEU A 6 -14.57 1.27 3.77
C LEU A 6 -13.55 0.24 3.28
N ARG A 7 -12.36 0.67 2.89
CA ARG A 7 -11.35 -0.24 2.34
C ARG A 7 -10.52 -0.97 3.40
N GLU A 8 -10.55 -0.58 4.66
CA GLU A 8 -9.64 -1.12 5.67
C GLU A 8 -9.76 -2.64 5.84
N ALA A 9 -10.96 -3.18 5.98
CA ALA A 9 -11.15 -4.62 6.11
C ALA A 9 -10.78 -5.40 4.85
N PRO A 10 -11.18 -5.00 3.64
CA PRO A 10 -10.69 -5.62 2.40
C PRO A 10 -9.18 -5.52 2.22
N ASP A 11 -8.56 -4.40 2.56
CA ASP A 11 -7.10 -4.25 2.52
C ASP A 11 -6.42 -5.27 3.46
N GLY A 12 -6.90 -5.36 4.70
CA GLY A 12 -6.36 -6.29 5.68
C GLY A 12 -6.51 -7.76 5.26
N ALA A 13 -7.64 -8.11 4.67
CA ALA A 13 -7.87 -9.46 4.14
C ALA A 13 -7.01 -9.77 2.91
N ALA A 14 -6.69 -8.76 2.11
CA ALA A 14 -5.92 -8.91 0.87
C ALA A 14 -4.40 -8.99 1.10
N ARG A 15 -3.86 -8.27 2.09
CA ARG A 15 -2.41 -8.22 2.32
C ARG A 15 -1.81 -9.61 2.46
N ALA A 16 -0.66 -9.81 1.82
CA ALA A 16 0.02 -11.10 1.73
C ALA A 16 0.60 -11.54 3.08
N HIS A 17 -0.08 -12.43 3.77
CA HIS A 17 0.42 -13.03 5.02
C HIS A 17 1.73 -13.79 4.83
N GLU A 18 1.98 -14.29 3.63
CA GLU A 18 3.18 -15.04 3.25
C GLU A 18 4.46 -14.21 3.36
N LEU A 19 4.36 -12.90 3.37
CA LEU A 19 5.51 -12.01 3.56
C LEU A 19 5.83 -11.70 5.03
N ILE A 20 4.92 -12.05 5.95
CA ILE A 20 5.10 -11.76 7.39
C ILE A 20 6.25 -12.57 7.98
N ASP A 21 6.33 -13.87 7.73
CA ASP A 21 7.38 -14.71 8.30
C ASP A 21 8.79 -14.29 7.85
N PRO A 22 9.08 -14.08 6.55
CA PRO A 22 10.37 -13.53 6.13
C PRO A 22 10.69 -12.18 6.78
N LEU A 23 9.70 -11.32 6.93
CA LEU A 23 9.87 -10.03 7.61
C LEU A 23 10.22 -10.23 9.09
N ARG A 24 9.49 -11.07 9.80
CA ARG A 24 9.75 -11.37 11.24
C ARG A 24 11.15 -11.92 11.45
N ILE A 25 11.59 -12.83 10.59
CA ILE A 25 12.95 -13.39 10.64
C ILE A 25 13.98 -12.27 10.47
N ARG A 26 13.80 -11.39 9.49
CA ARG A 26 14.70 -10.26 9.28
C ARG A 26 14.74 -9.33 10.49
N LEU A 27 13.59 -8.99 11.06
CA LEU A 27 13.50 -8.07 12.20
C LEU A 27 14.10 -8.68 13.49
N ALA A 28 13.99 -9.99 13.66
CA ALA A 28 14.61 -10.71 14.79
C ALA A 28 16.14 -10.73 14.72
N ASN A 29 16.71 -10.64 13.52
CA ASN A 29 18.14 -10.76 13.25
C ASN A 29 18.82 -9.42 12.90
N LEU A 30 18.17 -8.28 13.19
CA LEU A 30 18.75 -6.96 12.92
C LEU A 30 20.02 -6.75 13.78
N PRO A 31 21.16 -6.35 13.17
CA PRO A 31 22.34 -5.94 13.91
C PRO A 31 22.03 -4.72 14.79
N GLY A 32 22.52 -4.73 16.03
CA GLY A 32 22.35 -3.58 16.93
C GLY A 32 20.93 -3.33 17.42
N ARG A 33 20.05 -4.35 17.36
CA ARG A 33 18.71 -4.25 17.92
C ARG A 33 18.82 -3.86 19.40
N SER A 34 18.42 -2.61 19.68
CA SER A 34 18.38 -2.12 21.05
C SER A 34 17.24 -2.77 21.82
N SER A 35 17.34 -2.77 23.15
CA SER A 35 16.25 -3.14 24.05
C SER A 35 14.99 -2.27 23.84
N ASP A 36 15.13 -1.15 23.14
CA ASP A 36 14.05 -0.19 22.88
C ASP A 36 13.09 -0.63 21.77
N GLY A 37 13.40 -1.73 21.09
CA GLY A 37 12.51 -2.37 20.12
C GLY A 37 12.67 -1.86 18.69
N LEU A 38 11.58 -1.98 17.92
CA LEU A 38 11.53 -1.65 16.49
C LEU A 38 11.13 -0.19 16.29
N VAL A 39 11.75 0.47 15.32
CA VAL A 39 11.34 1.79 14.81
C VAL A 39 10.82 1.61 13.40
N ILE A 40 9.55 1.90 13.16
CA ILE A 40 8.87 1.65 11.90
C ILE A 40 8.33 2.95 11.34
N HIS A 41 8.71 3.28 10.10
CA HIS A 41 8.18 4.41 9.36
C HIS A 41 7.08 3.95 8.42
N ASP A 42 5.87 4.47 8.57
CA ASP A 42 4.74 4.22 7.67
C ASP A 42 4.52 5.44 6.77
N LEU A 43 4.77 5.28 5.48
CA LEU A 43 4.75 6.35 4.50
C LEU A 43 3.37 6.49 3.86
N GLY A 44 2.82 7.70 3.86
CA GLY A 44 1.46 7.91 3.37
C GLY A 44 0.45 7.13 4.21
N CYS A 45 0.54 7.25 5.53
CA CYS A 45 -0.16 6.37 6.47
C CYS A 45 -1.70 6.46 6.40
N GLY A 46 -2.24 7.53 5.84
CA GLY A 46 -3.68 7.76 5.83
C GLY A 46 -4.25 7.73 7.25
N THR A 47 -5.23 6.88 7.49
CA THR A 47 -5.84 6.68 8.81
C THR A 47 -5.10 5.69 9.70
N GLY A 48 -3.95 5.17 9.25
CA GLY A 48 -3.12 4.26 10.04
C GLY A 48 -3.47 2.78 9.91
N SER A 49 -4.13 2.38 8.84
CA SER A 49 -4.59 0.99 8.66
C SER A 49 -3.45 -0.04 8.60
N MET A 50 -2.29 0.33 8.03
CA MET A 50 -1.12 -0.55 8.00
C MET A 50 -0.65 -0.87 9.43
N GLY A 51 -0.53 0.12 10.28
CA GLY A 51 -0.13 -0.08 11.68
C GLY A 51 -1.11 -0.96 12.45
N ARG A 52 -2.41 -0.73 12.26
CA ARG A 52 -3.45 -1.57 12.89
C ARG A 52 -3.39 -3.03 12.43
N TRP A 53 -2.97 -3.26 11.19
CA TRP A 53 -2.82 -4.61 10.64
C TRP A 53 -1.50 -5.26 11.05
N LEU A 54 -0.39 -4.53 10.95
CA LEU A 54 0.96 -5.11 11.09
C LEU A 54 1.44 -5.15 12.55
N ALA A 55 1.21 -4.12 13.35
CA ALA A 55 1.73 -4.07 14.72
C ALA A 55 1.34 -5.28 15.56
N PRO A 56 0.08 -5.77 15.51
CA PRO A 56 -0.31 -6.98 16.24
C PRO A 56 0.29 -8.28 15.69
N ARG A 57 1.01 -8.23 14.58
CA ARG A 57 1.65 -9.39 13.94
C ARG A 57 3.17 -9.43 14.15
N LEU A 58 3.71 -8.42 14.79
CA LEU A 58 5.14 -8.32 15.09
C LEU A 58 5.37 -8.42 16.60
N ASP A 59 6.48 -9.05 16.99
CA ASP A 59 6.86 -9.19 18.38
C ASP A 59 7.78 -8.05 18.85
N GLY A 60 7.73 -7.78 20.15
CA GLY A 60 8.56 -6.79 20.81
C GLY A 60 8.01 -5.37 20.78
N PRO A 61 8.63 -4.47 21.55
CA PRO A 61 8.24 -3.07 21.58
C PRO A 61 8.37 -2.43 20.20
N GLN A 62 7.46 -1.53 19.85
CA GLN A 62 7.44 -0.85 18.56
C GLN A 62 7.18 0.64 18.75
N HIS A 63 7.90 1.44 17.99
CA HIS A 63 7.63 2.86 17.85
C HIS A 63 7.35 3.16 16.38
N TRP A 64 6.12 3.58 16.06
CA TRP A 64 5.67 3.89 14.72
C TRP A 64 5.77 5.39 14.46
N ILE A 65 6.40 5.75 13.35
CA ILE A 65 6.50 7.12 12.85
C ILE A 65 5.62 7.22 11.62
N LEU A 66 4.49 7.90 11.76
CA LEU A 66 3.45 7.98 10.74
C LEU A 66 3.65 9.25 9.91
N HIS A 67 3.85 9.08 8.59
CA HIS A 67 4.06 10.19 7.66
C HIS A 67 2.85 10.37 6.76
N ASP A 68 2.32 11.58 6.69
CA ASP A 68 1.29 11.97 5.72
C ASP A 68 1.30 13.49 5.50
N ARG A 69 0.76 13.94 4.38
CA ARG A 69 0.60 15.37 4.09
C ARG A 69 -0.60 15.97 4.81
N ASP A 70 -1.61 15.16 5.10
CA ASP A 70 -2.87 15.59 5.68
C ASP A 70 -2.83 15.50 7.21
N PRO A 71 -2.82 16.64 7.92
CA PRO A 71 -2.77 16.64 9.38
C PRO A 71 -4.02 16.05 10.04
N TYR A 72 -5.16 16.10 9.35
CA TYR A 72 -6.40 15.50 9.87
C TYR A 72 -6.29 13.97 9.89
N LEU A 73 -5.77 13.38 8.81
CA LEU A 73 -5.53 11.93 8.75
C LEU A 73 -4.49 11.50 9.79
N LEU A 74 -3.43 12.27 9.97
CA LEU A 74 -2.41 12.00 10.99
C LEU A 74 -2.99 11.98 12.41
N HIS A 75 -3.86 12.93 12.72
CA HIS A 75 -4.53 12.96 14.02
C HIS A 75 -5.37 11.70 14.24
N PHE A 76 -6.16 11.32 13.24
CA PHE A 76 -6.98 10.10 13.30
C PHE A 76 -6.11 8.85 13.48
N ALA A 77 -5.05 8.74 12.70
CA ALA A 77 -4.12 7.61 12.76
C ALA A 77 -3.47 7.47 14.14
N ALA A 78 -3.07 8.58 14.75
CA ALA A 78 -2.48 8.58 16.09
C ALA A 78 -3.47 8.10 17.17
N VAL A 79 -4.70 8.57 17.10
CA VAL A 79 -5.75 8.20 18.07
C VAL A 79 -6.14 6.73 17.94
N ALA A 80 -6.21 6.21 16.72
CA ALA A 80 -6.65 4.84 16.41
C ALA A 80 -5.49 3.82 16.36
N SER A 81 -4.27 4.20 16.77
CA SER A 81 -3.11 3.32 16.73
C SER A 81 -3.24 2.15 17.70
N PRO A 82 -2.75 0.94 17.33
CA PRO A 82 -2.63 -0.18 18.26
C PRO A 82 -1.72 0.19 19.45
N ARG A 83 -1.99 -0.41 20.59
CA ARG A 83 -1.19 -0.18 21.81
C ARG A 83 -0.34 -1.38 22.21
N ALA A 84 -0.56 -2.52 21.56
CA ALA A 84 0.14 -3.75 21.87
C ALA A 84 0.57 -4.51 20.62
N ALA A 85 1.79 -5.04 20.68
CA ALA A 85 2.35 -5.99 19.72
C ALA A 85 1.75 -7.39 19.89
N ALA A 86 2.18 -8.35 19.04
CA ALA A 86 1.73 -9.73 19.10
C ALA A 86 2.00 -10.40 20.46
N ASP A 87 3.12 -10.07 21.09
CA ASP A 87 3.54 -10.58 22.40
C ASP A 87 3.09 -9.72 23.60
N GLY A 88 2.24 -8.71 23.36
CA GLY A 88 1.78 -7.79 24.37
C GLY A 88 2.72 -6.61 24.65
N SER A 89 3.87 -6.54 23.99
CA SER A 89 4.80 -5.42 24.12
C SER A 89 4.18 -4.11 23.70
N ARG A 90 4.68 -3.01 24.26
CA ARG A 90 4.14 -1.67 24.04
C ARG A 90 4.35 -1.18 22.61
N VAL A 91 3.32 -0.60 22.02
CA VAL A 91 3.36 0.12 20.75
C VAL A 91 3.09 1.60 21.00
N THR A 92 4.00 2.44 20.55
CA THR A 92 3.88 3.90 20.61
C THR A 92 3.86 4.49 19.22
N VAL A 93 3.40 5.72 19.07
CA VAL A 93 3.25 6.39 17.79
C VAL A 93 3.61 7.87 17.89
N GLU A 94 4.28 8.37 16.85
CA GLU A 94 4.42 9.80 16.59
C GLU A 94 4.02 10.11 15.15
N THR A 95 3.65 11.34 14.86
CA THR A 95 3.23 11.77 13.53
C THR A 95 4.20 12.80 12.98
N ARG A 96 4.44 12.74 11.67
CA ARG A 96 5.25 13.71 10.92
C ARG A 96 4.53 14.13 9.66
N ARG A 97 4.18 15.41 9.59
CA ARG A 97 3.61 16.00 8.39
C ARG A 97 4.71 16.27 7.37
N GLY A 98 4.54 15.79 6.14
CA GLY A 98 5.49 16.04 5.07
C GLY A 98 5.22 15.24 3.82
N ASP A 99 6.07 15.47 2.82
CA ASP A 99 6.04 14.76 1.55
C ASP A 99 6.99 13.55 1.61
N VAL A 100 6.41 12.35 1.49
CA VAL A 100 7.16 11.09 1.50
C VAL A 100 8.13 10.95 0.33
N ALA A 101 7.92 11.68 -0.76
CA ALA A 101 8.82 11.71 -1.92
C ALA A 101 10.19 12.35 -1.60
N ARG A 102 10.32 13.03 -0.47
CA ARG A 102 11.54 13.73 -0.05
C ARG A 102 12.32 13.04 1.06
N LEU A 103 12.04 11.78 1.32
CA LEU A 103 12.79 11.01 2.31
C LEU A 103 14.23 10.79 1.85
N THR A 104 15.14 10.93 2.81
CA THR A 104 16.58 10.71 2.63
C THR A 104 17.03 9.53 3.50
N PRO A 105 18.21 8.91 3.24
CA PRO A 105 18.75 7.89 4.13
C PRO A 105 18.89 8.37 5.58
N ASP A 106 19.25 9.64 5.78
CA ASP A 106 19.38 10.22 7.12
C ASP A 106 18.04 10.27 7.88
N ALA A 107 16.93 10.52 7.17
CA ALA A 107 15.60 10.50 7.76
C ALA A 107 15.20 9.11 8.28
N LEU A 108 15.78 8.05 7.70
CA LEU A 108 15.55 6.67 8.07
C LEU A 108 16.66 6.08 8.97
N ALA A 109 17.59 6.91 9.45
CA ALA A 109 18.65 6.44 10.33
C ALA A 109 18.05 5.78 11.58
N GLY A 110 18.49 4.57 11.89
CA GLY A 110 17.97 3.79 13.02
C GLY A 110 16.62 3.11 12.78
N ALA A 111 16.02 3.26 11.61
CA ALA A 111 14.77 2.57 11.27
C ALA A 111 14.96 1.07 11.14
N SER A 112 14.01 0.31 11.66
CA SER A 112 13.97 -1.15 11.54
C SER A 112 13.20 -1.60 10.29
N LEU A 113 12.23 -0.80 9.85
CA LEU A 113 11.32 -1.12 8.75
C LEU A 113 10.69 0.14 8.20
N VAL A 114 10.50 0.16 6.89
CA VAL A 114 9.64 1.13 6.20
C VAL A 114 8.43 0.38 5.66
N THR A 115 7.24 0.94 5.86
CA THR A 115 6.00 0.43 5.29
C THR A 115 5.31 1.49 4.43
N ALA A 116 4.58 1.05 3.43
CA ALA A 116 3.64 1.88 2.67
C ALA A 116 2.51 1.00 2.15
N SER A 117 1.30 1.51 2.14
CA SER A 117 0.13 0.79 1.64
C SER A 117 -0.57 1.62 0.59
N ALA A 118 -0.80 1.05 -0.59
CA ALA A 118 -1.48 1.70 -1.71
C ALA A 118 -0.84 3.06 -2.10
N LEU A 119 0.49 3.15 -2.06
CA LEU A 119 1.22 4.39 -2.30
C LEU A 119 1.96 4.42 -3.65
N LEU A 120 2.55 3.29 -4.06
CA LEU A 120 3.54 3.27 -5.15
C LEU A 120 2.96 3.74 -6.50
N ASP A 121 1.71 3.47 -6.76
CA ASP A 121 1.04 3.82 -8.02
C ASP A 121 0.89 5.33 -8.24
N VAL A 122 0.94 6.12 -7.17
CA VAL A 122 0.88 7.60 -7.24
C VAL A 122 2.26 8.25 -7.16
N LEU A 123 3.32 7.48 -7.31
CA LEU A 123 4.70 7.95 -7.36
C LEU A 123 5.23 7.93 -8.79
N THR A 124 6.24 8.78 -9.04
CA THR A 124 7.04 8.75 -10.26
C THR A 124 8.16 7.72 -10.12
N GLN A 125 8.81 7.39 -11.23
CA GLN A 125 9.99 6.52 -11.20
C GLN A 125 11.10 7.08 -10.33
N GLU A 126 11.37 8.38 -10.43
CA GLU A 126 12.41 9.05 -9.62
C GLU A 126 12.10 8.96 -8.12
N GLU A 127 10.83 9.11 -7.76
CA GLU A 127 10.38 9.00 -6.36
C GLU A 127 10.53 7.59 -5.81
N ILE A 128 10.23 6.56 -6.61
CA ILE A 128 10.45 5.15 -6.20
C ILE A 128 11.95 4.85 -6.08
N GLU A 129 12.76 5.34 -7.00
CA GLU A 129 14.22 5.18 -6.93
C GLU A 129 14.80 5.87 -5.69
N ALA A 130 14.30 7.07 -5.35
CA ALA A 130 14.69 7.77 -4.12
C ALA A 130 14.29 6.99 -2.86
N LEU A 131 13.12 6.38 -2.85
CA LEU A 131 12.69 5.50 -1.75
C LEU A 131 13.62 4.30 -1.60
N ALA A 132 13.96 3.64 -2.71
CA ALA A 132 14.89 2.53 -2.71
C ALA A 132 16.29 2.94 -2.24
N ASP A 133 16.79 4.10 -2.64
CA ASP A 133 18.05 4.68 -2.16
C ASP A 133 18.01 4.93 -0.66
N ALA A 134 16.94 5.53 -0.17
CA ALA A 134 16.78 5.84 1.26
C ALA A 134 16.77 4.57 2.12
N CYS A 135 16.01 3.57 1.74
CA CYS A 135 15.95 2.29 2.45
C CYS A 135 17.29 1.56 2.41
N THR A 136 17.91 1.49 1.24
CA THR A 136 19.20 0.82 1.05
C THR A 136 20.30 1.53 1.83
N GLY A 137 20.34 2.86 1.77
CA GLY A 137 21.32 3.67 2.50
C GLY A 137 21.20 3.56 4.01
N ALA A 138 20.01 3.30 4.53
CA ALA A 138 19.75 3.08 5.95
C ALA A 138 19.85 1.59 6.36
N GLY A 139 20.06 0.67 5.42
CA GLY A 139 20.04 -0.77 5.69
C GLY A 139 18.68 -1.28 6.18
N CYS A 140 17.60 -0.62 5.77
CA CYS A 140 16.26 -0.81 6.29
C CYS A 140 15.41 -1.62 5.30
N PRO A 141 14.77 -2.73 5.71
CA PRO A 141 13.83 -3.44 4.86
C PRO A 141 12.56 -2.61 4.63
N ALA A 142 11.86 -2.91 3.54
CA ALA A 142 10.60 -2.25 3.18
C ALA A 142 9.51 -3.27 2.87
N LEU A 143 8.32 -3.05 3.44
CA LEU A 143 7.10 -3.79 3.13
C LEU A 143 6.12 -2.81 2.45
N LEU A 144 5.89 -3.03 1.17
CA LEU A 144 5.09 -2.16 0.32
C LEU A 144 3.87 -2.94 -0.16
N THR A 145 2.69 -2.61 0.35
CA THR A 145 1.49 -3.41 0.11
C THR A 145 0.50 -2.74 -0.82
N LEU A 146 -0.34 -3.55 -1.44
CA LEU A 146 -1.52 -3.14 -2.19
C LEU A 146 -1.21 -2.20 -3.36
N SER A 147 -0.15 -2.51 -4.11
CA SER A 147 0.15 -1.83 -5.37
C SER A 147 -0.70 -2.41 -6.49
N VAL A 148 -1.51 -1.57 -7.13
CA VAL A 148 -2.35 -2.00 -8.26
C VAL A 148 -1.50 -2.52 -9.41
N VAL A 149 -1.99 -3.56 -10.09
CA VAL A 149 -1.29 -4.16 -11.24
C VAL A 149 -2.06 -4.01 -12.56
N GLY A 150 -3.16 -3.28 -12.53
CA GLY A 150 -3.93 -2.93 -13.71
C GLY A 150 -4.91 -3.99 -14.19
N LYS A 151 -5.08 -5.08 -13.45
CA LYS A 151 -6.03 -6.16 -13.77
C LYS A 151 -7.22 -6.10 -12.83
N VAL A 152 -8.42 -6.11 -13.42
CA VAL A 152 -9.70 -6.16 -12.71
C VAL A 152 -10.57 -7.23 -13.35
N GLU A 153 -11.26 -8.03 -12.53
CA GLU A 153 -12.19 -9.05 -12.98
C GLU A 153 -13.56 -8.80 -12.35
N LEU A 154 -14.59 -8.65 -13.18
CA LEU A 154 -15.98 -8.50 -12.72
C LEU A 154 -16.78 -9.73 -13.15
N THR A 155 -17.62 -10.21 -12.24
CA THR A 155 -18.51 -11.35 -12.51
C THR A 155 -19.94 -10.93 -12.14
N PRO A 156 -20.89 -10.97 -13.07
CA PRO A 156 -20.76 -11.40 -14.47
C PRO A 156 -19.92 -10.42 -15.31
N SER A 157 -19.26 -10.93 -16.35
CA SER A 157 -18.43 -10.09 -17.22
C SER A 157 -19.29 -9.27 -18.19
N ASP A 158 -18.72 -8.16 -18.66
CA ASP A 158 -19.33 -7.28 -19.68
C ASP A 158 -18.25 -6.93 -20.71
N PRO A 159 -18.62 -6.82 -22.01
CA PRO A 159 -17.64 -6.46 -23.04
C PRO A 159 -16.92 -5.14 -22.81
N LEU A 160 -17.52 -4.20 -22.06
CA LEU A 160 -16.93 -2.91 -21.77
C LEU A 160 -15.88 -2.96 -20.65
N ASP A 161 -15.81 -4.05 -19.89
CA ASP A 161 -14.86 -4.17 -18.77
C ASP A 161 -13.41 -3.92 -19.20
N ALA A 162 -12.98 -4.53 -20.29
CA ALA A 162 -11.61 -4.40 -20.80
C ALA A 162 -11.27 -2.99 -21.29
N GLU A 163 -12.19 -2.32 -21.98
CA GLU A 163 -11.98 -0.96 -22.44
C GLU A 163 -11.90 0.04 -21.29
N LEU A 164 -12.75 -0.11 -20.29
CA LEU A 164 -12.71 0.72 -19.09
C LEU A 164 -11.43 0.49 -18.29
N ALA A 165 -10.99 -0.76 -18.16
CA ALA A 165 -9.74 -1.10 -17.48
C ALA A 165 -8.52 -0.46 -18.18
N GLU A 166 -8.44 -0.53 -19.50
CA GLU A 166 -7.37 0.10 -20.28
C GLU A 166 -7.37 1.62 -20.12
N ALA A 167 -8.53 2.24 -20.22
CA ALA A 167 -8.67 3.69 -20.03
C ALA A 167 -8.31 4.13 -18.60
N PHE A 168 -8.73 3.37 -17.61
CA PHE A 168 -8.36 3.61 -16.21
C PHE A 168 -6.84 3.52 -15.98
N ASN A 169 -6.20 2.50 -16.52
CA ASN A 169 -4.75 2.34 -16.42
C ASN A 169 -4.00 3.49 -17.08
N ALA A 170 -4.45 3.94 -18.24
CA ALA A 170 -3.90 5.12 -18.91
C ALA A 170 -4.07 6.39 -18.07
N HIS A 171 -5.23 6.55 -17.42
CA HIS A 171 -5.49 7.67 -16.51
C HIS A 171 -4.54 7.66 -15.31
N GLN A 172 -4.24 6.49 -14.74
CA GLN A 172 -3.30 6.36 -13.63
C GLN A 172 -1.87 6.74 -14.01
N ARG A 173 -1.48 6.56 -15.29
CA ARG A 173 -0.15 6.92 -15.80
C ARG A 173 -0.01 8.39 -16.18
N ARG A 174 -1.05 9.20 -16.00
CA ARG A 174 -0.98 10.63 -16.29
C ARG A 174 0.08 11.33 -15.43
N THR A 175 0.64 12.42 -15.95
CA THR A 175 1.63 13.25 -15.23
C THR A 175 2.85 12.46 -14.71
N GLU A 176 3.29 11.46 -15.47
CA GLU A 176 4.43 10.59 -15.17
C GLU A 176 4.27 9.68 -13.94
N LEU A 177 3.08 9.60 -13.37
CA LEU A 177 2.79 8.63 -12.32
C LEU A 177 2.84 7.21 -12.88
N LEU A 178 3.36 6.29 -12.08
CA LEU A 178 3.60 4.92 -12.55
C LEU A 178 2.32 4.09 -12.68
N GLY A 179 1.30 4.37 -11.87
CA GLY A 179 0.08 3.59 -11.90
C GLY A 179 0.34 2.09 -11.75
N PRO A 180 -0.18 1.26 -12.67
CA PRO A 180 -0.01 -0.19 -12.60
C PRO A 180 1.43 -0.69 -12.85
N ASP A 181 2.34 0.17 -13.31
CA ASP A 181 3.73 -0.20 -13.55
C ASP A 181 4.61 -0.07 -12.29
N ALA A 182 4.08 0.50 -11.23
CA ALA A 182 4.84 0.84 -10.03
C ALA A 182 5.51 -0.36 -9.37
N ILE A 183 4.83 -1.50 -9.30
CA ILE A 183 5.40 -2.70 -8.66
C ILE A 183 6.63 -3.22 -9.40
N THR A 184 6.62 -3.22 -10.73
CA THR A 184 7.76 -3.63 -11.55
C THR A 184 8.94 -2.68 -11.36
N VAL A 185 8.69 -1.38 -11.39
CA VAL A 185 9.72 -0.36 -11.17
C VAL A 185 10.32 -0.48 -9.77
N ALA A 186 9.50 -0.70 -8.75
CA ALA A 186 9.97 -0.90 -7.38
C ALA A 186 10.84 -2.16 -7.25
N CYS A 187 10.42 -3.28 -7.83
CA CYS A 187 11.21 -4.52 -7.86
C CYS A 187 12.60 -4.28 -8.46
N GLU A 188 12.65 -3.62 -9.61
CA GLU A 188 13.90 -3.32 -10.31
C GLU A 188 14.78 -2.36 -9.50
N ALA A 189 14.19 -1.32 -8.91
CA ALA A 189 14.92 -0.32 -8.12
C ALA A 189 15.58 -0.93 -6.89
N PHE A 190 14.87 -1.74 -6.12
CA PHE A 190 15.42 -2.42 -4.95
C PHE A 190 16.43 -3.50 -5.33
N SER A 191 16.14 -4.30 -6.36
CA SER A 191 17.04 -5.35 -6.83
C SER A 191 18.35 -4.79 -7.35
N ALA A 192 18.32 -3.68 -8.09
CA ALA A 192 19.53 -3.00 -8.58
C ALA A 192 20.43 -2.49 -7.45
N ARG A 193 19.87 -2.28 -6.27
CA ARG A 193 20.61 -1.83 -5.07
C ARG A 193 20.97 -2.99 -4.12
N GLY A 194 20.87 -4.21 -4.61
CA GLY A 194 21.31 -5.42 -3.90
C GLY A 194 20.31 -5.98 -2.88
N ALA A 195 19.08 -5.47 -2.84
CA ALA A 195 18.03 -6.06 -2.00
C ALA A 195 17.54 -7.39 -2.57
N THR A 196 17.18 -8.31 -1.67
CA THR A 196 16.39 -9.49 -2.03
C THR A 196 14.92 -9.10 -2.04
N VAL A 197 14.25 -9.24 -3.17
CA VAL A 197 12.87 -8.81 -3.35
C VAL A 197 11.95 -10.03 -3.46
N ARG A 198 10.86 -10.01 -2.68
CA ARG A 198 9.78 -10.99 -2.74
C ARG A 198 8.49 -10.29 -3.09
N VAL A 199 7.76 -10.80 -4.08
CA VAL A 199 6.47 -10.27 -4.52
C VAL A 199 5.41 -11.33 -4.35
N HIS A 200 4.25 -10.94 -3.82
CA HIS A 200 3.11 -11.83 -3.62
C HIS A 200 1.81 -11.14 -4.01
N PRO A 201 0.88 -11.84 -4.70
CA PRO A 201 -0.44 -11.28 -5.00
C PRO A 201 -1.22 -10.92 -3.73
N SER A 202 -1.95 -9.80 -3.80
CA SER A 202 -2.79 -9.33 -2.70
C SER A 202 -4.12 -8.76 -3.24
N PRO A 203 -4.94 -9.59 -3.89
CA PRO A 203 -6.15 -9.11 -4.55
C PRO A 203 -7.25 -8.74 -3.55
N TRP A 204 -7.99 -7.65 -3.85
CA TRP A 204 -9.32 -7.46 -3.28
C TRP A 204 -10.28 -8.47 -3.90
N GLN A 205 -11.04 -9.13 -3.07
CA GLN A 205 -12.12 -10.02 -3.48
C GLN A 205 -13.43 -9.46 -2.89
N LEU A 206 -14.09 -8.61 -3.68
CA LEU A 206 -15.28 -7.90 -3.23
C LEU A 206 -16.54 -8.68 -3.59
N GLY A 207 -17.37 -8.94 -2.61
CA GLY A 207 -18.63 -9.63 -2.74
C GLY A 207 -19.80 -8.83 -2.15
N PRO A 208 -20.97 -9.47 -1.93
CA PRO A 208 -22.17 -8.78 -1.43
C PRO A 208 -21.98 -8.03 -0.11
N ALA A 209 -21.10 -8.50 0.76
CA ALA A 209 -20.82 -7.85 2.04
C ALA A 209 -20.06 -6.52 1.89
N ASP A 210 -19.45 -6.28 0.72
CA ASP A 210 -18.60 -5.12 0.44
C ASP A 210 -19.30 -4.10 -0.49
N SER A 211 -20.62 -4.11 -0.55
CA SER A 211 -21.39 -3.34 -1.53
C SER A 211 -21.12 -1.84 -1.50
N ALA A 212 -20.93 -1.25 -0.32
CA ALA A 212 -20.63 0.18 -0.19
C ALA A 212 -19.27 0.53 -0.80
N LEU A 213 -18.24 -0.26 -0.54
CA LEU A 213 -16.91 -0.11 -1.14
C LEU A 213 -16.95 -0.34 -2.64
N THR A 214 -17.60 -1.41 -3.07
CA THR A 214 -17.74 -1.75 -4.50
C THR A 214 -18.41 -0.64 -5.29
N ALA A 215 -19.50 -0.07 -4.77
CA ALA A 215 -20.20 1.05 -5.41
C ALA A 215 -19.30 2.28 -5.54
N GLN A 216 -18.57 2.64 -4.51
CA GLN A 216 -17.67 3.79 -4.51
C GLN A 216 -16.48 3.56 -5.46
N TRP A 217 -15.92 2.34 -5.45
CA TRP A 217 -14.88 1.94 -6.38
C TRP A 217 -15.34 2.02 -7.84
N LEU A 218 -16.53 1.50 -8.15
CA LEU A 218 -17.11 1.56 -9.51
C LEU A 218 -17.24 3.00 -10.00
N ARG A 219 -17.75 3.89 -9.18
CA ARG A 219 -17.91 5.31 -9.56
C ARG A 219 -16.56 5.96 -9.85
N GLY A 220 -15.56 5.70 -9.04
CA GLY A 220 -14.21 6.23 -9.24
C GLY A 220 -13.51 5.63 -10.45
N TRP A 221 -13.61 4.32 -10.64
CA TRP A 221 -12.99 3.59 -11.73
C TRP A 221 -13.58 4.00 -13.10
N VAL A 222 -14.90 3.98 -13.22
CA VAL A 222 -15.60 4.40 -14.44
C VAL A 222 -15.40 5.90 -14.71
N GLY A 223 -15.48 6.73 -13.67
CA GLY A 223 -15.28 8.18 -13.78
C GLY A 223 -13.90 8.54 -14.33
N ALA A 224 -12.84 7.90 -13.81
CA ALA A 224 -11.47 8.11 -14.29
C ALA A 224 -11.29 7.61 -15.74
N ALA A 225 -11.89 6.47 -16.08
CA ALA A 225 -11.83 5.93 -17.43
C ALA A 225 -12.49 6.88 -18.44
N VAL A 226 -13.64 7.46 -18.12
CA VAL A 226 -14.35 8.43 -18.96
C VAL A 226 -13.58 9.75 -19.07
N GLU A 227 -12.95 10.20 -18.00
CA GLU A 227 -12.08 11.38 -18.04
C GLU A 227 -10.91 11.18 -19.01
N GLN A 228 -10.33 10.00 -19.02
CA GLN A 228 -9.25 9.64 -19.95
C GLN A 228 -9.73 9.48 -21.39
N CYS A 229 -10.88 8.85 -21.59
CA CYS A 229 -11.48 8.55 -22.89
C CYS A 229 -12.92 9.06 -22.92
N PRO A 230 -13.15 10.36 -23.23
CA PRO A 230 -14.50 10.95 -23.21
C PRO A 230 -15.50 10.29 -24.16
N GLU A 231 -15.04 9.63 -25.22
CA GLU A 231 -15.87 8.86 -26.15
C GLU A 231 -16.57 7.66 -25.50
N LEU A 232 -16.09 7.21 -24.35
CA LEU A 232 -16.70 6.13 -23.58
C LEU A 232 -17.87 6.61 -22.70
N ARG A 233 -18.12 7.91 -22.61
CA ARG A 233 -19.09 8.47 -21.66
C ARG A 233 -20.48 7.85 -21.77
N GLU A 234 -21.05 7.79 -22.98
CA GLU A 234 -22.40 7.28 -23.20
C GLU A 234 -22.55 5.79 -22.85
N PRO A 235 -21.70 4.88 -23.37
CA PRO A 235 -21.79 3.48 -22.97
C PRO A 235 -21.43 3.27 -21.48
N ALA A 236 -20.53 4.08 -20.93
CA ALA A 236 -20.13 4.00 -19.53
C ALA A 236 -21.24 4.39 -18.56
N GLU A 237 -22.10 5.34 -18.90
CA GLU A 237 -23.24 5.73 -18.07
C GLU A 237 -24.21 4.57 -17.88
N ARG A 238 -24.54 3.85 -18.96
CA ARG A 238 -25.39 2.67 -18.90
C ARG A 238 -24.69 1.54 -18.13
N TYR A 239 -23.43 1.28 -18.44
CA TYR A 239 -22.61 0.30 -17.77
C TYR A 239 -22.60 0.52 -16.24
N LEU A 240 -22.34 1.74 -15.80
CA LEU A 240 -22.29 2.09 -14.38
C LEU A 240 -23.65 1.87 -13.70
N ARG A 241 -24.76 2.28 -14.32
CA ARG A 241 -26.10 2.02 -13.77
C ARG A 241 -26.38 0.52 -13.59
N GLU A 242 -26.03 -0.29 -14.59
CA GLU A 242 -26.24 -1.74 -14.55
C GLU A 242 -25.36 -2.39 -13.47
N ARG A 243 -24.09 -1.97 -13.38
CA ARG A 243 -23.17 -2.49 -12.35
C ARG A 243 -23.58 -2.09 -10.94
N LEU A 244 -24.02 -0.86 -10.73
CA LEU A 244 -24.49 -0.41 -9.42
C LEU A 244 -25.78 -1.15 -9.00
N ALA A 245 -26.67 -1.40 -9.93
CA ALA A 245 -27.88 -2.20 -9.68
C ALA A 245 -27.53 -3.64 -9.30
N ALA A 246 -26.61 -4.27 -10.02
CA ALA A 246 -26.12 -5.61 -9.69
C ALA A 246 -25.42 -5.65 -8.33
N CYS A 247 -24.66 -4.63 -7.99
CA CYS A 247 -24.01 -4.47 -6.69
C CYS A 247 -25.04 -4.41 -5.56
N GLU A 248 -26.07 -3.58 -5.72
CA GLU A 248 -27.15 -3.43 -4.74
C GLU A 248 -27.93 -4.74 -4.55
N ALA A 249 -28.14 -5.49 -5.65
CA ALA A 249 -28.80 -6.79 -5.62
C ALA A 249 -27.95 -7.93 -5.05
N GLY A 250 -26.69 -7.69 -4.74
CA GLY A 250 -25.75 -8.72 -4.27
C GLY A 250 -25.29 -9.70 -5.35
N GLU A 251 -25.41 -9.33 -6.62
CA GLU A 251 -25.12 -10.20 -7.77
C GLU A 251 -23.75 -9.92 -8.41
N LEU A 252 -23.07 -8.87 -7.99
CA LEU A 252 -21.77 -8.47 -8.54
C LEU A 252 -20.62 -8.93 -7.63
N ARG A 253 -19.60 -9.51 -8.25
CA ARG A 253 -18.31 -9.80 -7.63
C ARG A 253 -17.21 -9.08 -8.39
N VAL A 254 -16.27 -8.51 -7.67
CA VAL A 254 -15.13 -7.77 -8.24
C VAL A 254 -13.84 -8.27 -7.62
N VAL A 255 -12.87 -8.60 -8.46
CA VAL A 255 -11.49 -8.86 -8.04
C VAL A 255 -10.63 -7.72 -8.57
N VAL A 256 -10.03 -6.96 -7.68
CA VAL A 256 -9.04 -5.92 -8.03
C VAL A 256 -7.68 -6.45 -7.66
N HIS A 257 -6.83 -6.68 -8.67
CA HIS A 257 -5.52 -7.26 -8.46
C HIS A 257 -4.52 -6.23 -7.96
N HIS A 258 -3.81 -6.60 -6.91
CA HIS A 258 -2.67 -5.88 -6.33
C HIS A 258 -1.54 -6.87 -6.11
N SER A 259 -0.35 -6.33 -5.88
CA SER A 259 0.79 -7.09 -5.38
C SER A 259 1.41 -6.40 -4.17
N ASP A 260 1.93 -7.21 -3.25
CA ASP A 260 2.75 -6.77 -2.13
C ASP A 260 4.20 -7.09 -2.42
N LEU A 261 5.10 -6.21 -1.96
CA LEU A 261 6.54 -6.36 -2.12
C LEU A 261 7.23 -6.29 -0.76
N LEU A 262 8.09 -7.25 -0.50
CA LEU A 262 9.04 -7.20 0.61
C LEU A 262 10.45 -7.06 0.04
N ALA A 263 11.10 -5.94 0.34
CA ALA A 263 12.50 -5.71 -0.01
C ALA A 263 13.36 -5.92 1.23
N LEU A 264 14.20 -6.94 1.19
CA LEU A 264 15.19 -7.22 2.23
C LEU A 264 16.51 -6.61 1.78
N THR A 265 16.74 -5.37 2.18
CA THR A 265 17.99 -4.64 1.93
C THR A 265 19.13 -5.28 2.69
N ARG A 266 20.37 -5.06 2.24
CA ARG A 266 21.54 -5.49 3.00
C ARG A 266 21.61 -4.69 4.30
N PRO A 267 21.74 -5.35 5.48
CA PRO A 267 21.94 -4.63 6.72
C PRO A 267 23.20 -3.76 6.62
N MET A 268 23.19 -2.59 7.26
CA MET A 268 24.40 -1.82 7.46
C MET A 268 25.35 -2.67 8.31
N ASP A 269 26.55 -2.92 7.81
CA ASP A 269 27.61 -3.51 8.64
C ASP A 269 27.82 -2.58 9.83
N GLY A 270 27.69 -3.11 11.02
CA GLY A 270 28.02 -2.37 12.23
C GLY A 270 29.43 -1.83 12.05
N ALA A 271 29.62 -0.54 12.23
CA ALA A 271 30.95 0.03 12.25
C ALA A 271 31.78 -0.78 13.22
N GLU A 272 32.77 -1.49 12.70
CA GLU A 272 33.78 -2.10 13.54
C GLU A 272 34.41 -0.96 14.36
N SER A 273 34.13 -0.98 15.66
CA SER A 273 34.75 -0.09 16.64
C SER A 273 36.08 -0.63 17.08
#